data_a203c8c774ad84227dc86bf3a14b4768
#
_entry.id   a203c8c774ad84227dc86bf3a14b4768
#
_cell.length_a   1.000
_cell.length_b   1.000
_cell.length_c   1.000
_cell.angle_alpha   90.00
_cell.angle_beta   90.00
_cell.angle_gamma   90.00
#
_symmetry.space_group_name_H-M   'P 1'
#
loop_
_entity.id
_entity.type
_entity.pdbx_description
1 polymer ?
#
loop_
_entity_poly.entity_id
_entity_poly.type
_entity_poly.pdbx_seq_one_letter_code
_entity_poly.pdbx_strand_id
1 'polypeptide(L)'
;MAGDSFYYELKPDFDGFDPGAEAIYKIPRARLEAEGVPAREVLAAITAFVEAQVGPGQRPLFVGHNAPFDWMYTAWYFAWAGMGNPFGYNALDTKALAMGVHGLRWKQTNKEHLETLHPGLVPPDPEQVHNALADARFQADILIALLDHAG
;
A
#
# COMPACT_ATOMS: atom_id res chain seq x y z
N MET A 1 -4.16 -2.80 15.85
CA MET A 1 -2.79 -3.34 15.70
C MET A 1 -2.64 -3.85 14.28
N ALA A 2 -1.64 -3.40 13.53
CA ALA A 2 -1.29 -4.00 12.25
C ALA A 2 -0.90 -5.46 12.49
N GLY A 3 -1.41 -6.38 11.68
CA GLY A 3 -1.06 -7.79 11.72
C GLY A 3 0.33 -8.08 11.16
N ASP A 4 0.53 -9.31 10.68
CA ASP A 4 1.77 -9.70 10.01
C ASP A 4 2.02 -8.82 8.78
N SER A 5 3.28 -8.72 8.40
CA SER A 5 3.69 -7.93 7.23
C SER A 5 4.86 -8.61 6.53
N PHE A 6 5.03 -8.30 5.26
CA PHE A 6 6.19 -8.71 4.47
C PHE A 6 6.66 -7.54 3.59
N TYR A 7 7.87 -7.65 3.07
CA TYR A 7 8.47 -6.65 2.20
C TYR A 7 9.29 -7.34 1.12
N TYR A 8 9.13 -6.90 -0.12
CA TYR A 8 9.93 -7.31 -1.27
C TYR A 8 10.26 -6.11 -2.14
N GLU A 9 11.46 -6.10 -2.69
CA GLU A 9 11.85 -5.20 -3.75
C GLU A 9 11.74 -5.94 -5.09
N LEU A 10 10.93 -5.42 -5.99
CA LEU A 10 10.69 -6.04 -7.31
C LEU A 10 11.90 -5.84 -8.23
N LYS A 11 12.27 -6.91 -8.92
CA LYS A 11 13.16 -6.78 -10.06
C LYS A 11 12.43 -6.04 -11.19
N PRO A 12 13.05 -5.06 -11.84
CA PRO A 12 12.43 -4.38 -12.98
C PRO A 12 12.14 -5.35 -14.15
N ASP A 13 10.89 -5.40 -14.58
CA ASP A 13 10.46 -6.24 -15.72
C ASP A 13 10.49 -5.48 -17.05
N PHE A 14 10.71 -4.16 -17.04
CA PHE A 14 10.64 -3.28 -18.20
C PHE A 14 11.82 -2.31 -18.23
N ASP A 15 12.20 -1.90 -19.44
CA ASP A 15 13.30 -0.93 -19.66
C ASP A 15 12.91 0.49 -19.26
N GLY A 16 11.60 0.79 -19.12
CA GLY A 16 11.09 2.08 -18.70
C GLY A 16 11.65 2.50 -17.34
N PHE A 17 12.14 3.74 -17.25
CA PHE A 17 12.79 4.27 -16.08
C PHE A 17 12.44 5.76 -15.91
N ASP A 18 12.04 6.15 -14.70
CA ASP A 18 11.81 7.55 -14.32
C ASP A 18 12.80 7.94 -13.21
N PRO A 19 13.80 8.78 -13.53
CA PRO A 19 14.77 9.28 -12.53
C PRO A 19 14.10 10.06 -11.39
N GLY A 20 12.97 10.73 -11.66
CA GLY A 20 12.21 11.43 -10.64
C GLY A 20 11.61 10.48 -9.61
N ALA A 21 11.10 9.32 -10.05
CA ALA A 21 10.62 8.29 -9.15
C ALA A 21 11.76 7.68 -8.32
N GLU A 22 12.91 7.37 -8.93
CA GLU A 22 14.08 6.85 -8.21
C GLU A 22 14.55 7.81 -7.11
N ALA A 23 14.54 9.10 -7.36
CA ALA A 23 14.90 10.11 -6.39
C ALA A 23 13.97 10.12 -5.14
N ILE A 24 12.72 9.65 -5.31
CA ILE A 24 11.73 9.53 -4.23
C ILE A 24 11.97 8.28 -3.40
N TYR A 25 11.99 7.09 -4.02
CA TYR A 25 12.13 5.83 -3.28
C TYR A 25 13.57 5.47 -2.92
N LYS A 26 14.56 6.19 -3.47
CA LYS A 26 15.99 6.14 -3.09
C LYS A 26 16.65 4.76 -3.24
N ILE A 27 16.11 3.89 -4.06
CA ILE A 27 16.68 2.57 -4.36
C ILE A 27 17.22 2.60 -5.79
N PRO A 28 18.54 2.52 -6.00
CA PRO A 28 19.12 2.55 -7.35
C PRO A 28 18.59 1.40 -8.22
N ARG A 29 18.19 1.69 -9.45
CA ARG A 29 17.71 0.69 -10.39
C ARG A 29 18.69 -0.49 -10.54
N ALA A 30 19.98 -0.23 -10.63
CA ALA A 30 21.00 -1.27 -10.74
C ALA A 30 20.97 -2.25 -9.56
N ARG A 31 20.62 -1.80 -8.35
CA ARG A 31 20.42 -2.66 -7.19
C ARG A 31 19.17 -3.54 -7.37
N LEU A 32 18.06 -2.97 -7.83
CA LEU A 32 16.86 -3.75 -8.10
C LEU A 32 17.06 -4.80 -9.20
N GLU A 33 17.86 -4.49 -10.22
CA GLU A 33 18.22 -5.44 -11.26
C GLU A 33 19.08 -6.62 -10.74
N ALA A 34 19.97 -6.35 -9.78
CA ALA A 34 20.84 -7.34 -9.19
C ALA A 34 20.20 -8.19 -8.08
N GLU A 35 19.42 -7.56 -7.20
CA GLU A 35 18.95 -8.13 -5.94
C GLU A 35 17.43 -8.28 -5.89
N GLY A 36 16.70 -7.60 -6.76
CA GLY A 36 15.23 -7.61 -6.77
C GLY A 36 14.64 -8.98 -7.08
N VAL A 37 13.50 -9.26 -6.49
CA VAL A 37 12.78 -10.52 -6.66
C VAL A 37 11.89 -10.46 -7.90
N PRO A 38 11.85 -11.50 -8.77
CA PRO A 38 10.97 -11.54 -9.91
C PRO A 38 9.50 -11.32 -9.54
N ALA A 39 8.78 -10.53 -10.33
CA ALA A 39 7.40 -10.15 -10.02
C ALA A 39 6.48 -11.36 -9.76
N ARG A 40 6.61 -12.43 -10.54
CA ARG A 40 5.80 -13.65 -10.36
C ARG A 40 5.99 -14.30 -8.99
N GLU A 41 7.20 -14.30 -8.46
CA GLU A 41 7.50 -14.84 -7.14
C GLU A 41 6.88 -13.97 -6.04
N VAL A 42 6.99 -12.64 -6.18
CA VAL A 42 6.37 -11.71 -5.24
C VAL A 42 4.84 -11.82 -5.26
N LEU A 43 4.23 -11.93 -6.44
CA LEU A 43 2.77 -12.09 -6.57
C LEU A 43 2.29 -13.42 -5.95
N ALA A 44 3.06 -14.50 -6.12
CA ALA A 44 2.76 -15.76 -5.44
C ALA A 44 2.88 -15.63 -3.91
N ALA A 45 3.90 -14.91 -3.42
CA ALA A 45 4.06 -14.64 -1.99
C ALA A 45 2.92 -13.76 -1.44
N ILE A 46 2.47 -12.73 -2.19
CA ILE A 46 1.29 -11.93 -1.83
C ILE A 46 0.06 -12.83 -1.70
N THR A 47 -0.18 -13.67 -2.68
CA THR A 47 -1.34 -14.58 -2.68
C THR A 47 -1.31 -15.50 -1.46
N ALA A 48 -0.19 -16.16 -1.21
CA ALA A 48 -0.03 -17.05 -0.07
C ALA A 48 -0.17 -16.32 1.28
N PHE A 49 0.40 -15.12 1.39
CA PHE A 49 0.27 -14.28 2.59
C PHE A 49 -1.19 -13.91 2.85
N VAL A 50 -1.89 -13.42 1.82
CA VAL A 50 -3.31 -13.03 1.93
C VAL A 50 -4.17 -14.23 2.30
N GLU A 51 -4.00 -15.37 1.64
CA GLU A 51 -4.75 -16.60 1.92
C GLU A 51 -4.55 -17.10 3.35
N ALA A 52 -3.35 -16.93 3.91
CA ALA A 52 -3.05 -17.30 5.29
C ALA A 52 -3.75 -16.39 6.33
N GLN A 53 -4.07 -15.16 5.97
CA GLN A 53 -4.72 -14.19 6.87
C GLN A 53 -6.27 -14.21 6.77
N VAL A 54 -6.81 -14.76 5.70
CA VAL A 54 -8.27 -14.72 5.43
C VAL A 54 -8.95 -15.98 5.94
N GLY A 55 -9.94 -15.80 6.82
CA GLY A 55 -10.73 -16.90 7.36
C GLY A 55 -11.74 -17.48 6.35
N PRO A 56 -12.31 -18.65 6.64
CA PRO A 56 -13.32 -19.27 5.77
C PRO A 56 -14.50 -18.35 5.48
N GLY A 57 -14.82 -18.17 4.20
CA GLY A 57 -15.93 -17.33 3.76
C GLY A 57 -15.66 -15.81 3.78
N GLN A 58 -14.50 -15.39 4.24
CA GLN A 58 -14.06 -13.99 4.18
C GLN A 58 -13.37 -13.70 2.84
N ARG A 59 -13.33 -12.42 2.48
CA ARG A 59 -12.59 -11.93 1.32
C ARG A 59 -11.64 -10.83 1.74
N PRO A 60 -10.41 -10.82 1.27
CA PRO A 60 -9.49 -9.72 1.52
C PRO A 60 -9.95 -8.47 0.79
N LEU A 61 -9.74 -7.32 1.41
CA LEU A 61 -9.97 -6.03 0.79
C LEU A 61 -8.63 -5.30 0.68
N PHE A 62 -8.26 -4.88 -0.53
CA PHE A 62 -7.11 -4.01 -0.71
C PHE A 62 -7.39 -2.64 -0.08
N VAL A 63 -6.46 -2.11 0.70
CA VAL A 63 -6.58 -0.79 1.32
C VAL A 63 -5.34 0.03 1.01
N GLY A 64 -5.53 1.31 0.69
CA GLY A 64 -4.43 2.24 0.46
C GLY A 64 -4.83 3.69 0.75
N HIS A 65 -3.84 4.54 0.93
CA HIS A 65 -4.04 5.99 1.02
C HIS A 65 -3.78 6.63 -0.34
N ASN A 66 -4.81 7.01 -1.06
CA ASN A 66 -4.86 7.20 -2.51
C ASN A 66 -4.78 5.84 -3.24
N ALA A 67 -5.58 4.90 -2.76
CA ALA A 67 -5.61 3.52 -3.24
C ALA A 67 -5.62 3.33 -4.77
N PRO A 68 -6.23 4.20 -5.59
CA PRO A 68 -6.16 4.08 -7.05
C PRO A 68 -4.75 3.97 -7.61
N PHE A 69 -3.76 4.61 -6.97
CA PHE A 69 -2.36 4.55 -7.40
C PHE A 69 -1.76 3.15 -7.17
N ASP A 70 -1.79 2.66 -5.95
CA ASP A 70 -1.20 1.37 -5.59
C ASP A 70 -2.00 0.21 -6.18
N TRP A 71 -3.33 0.36 -6.22
CA TRP A 71 -4.25 -0.61 -6.80
C TRP A 71 -4.02 -0.81 -8.29
N MET A 72 -3.79 0.26 -9.03
CA MET A 72 -3.54 0.19 -10.48
C MET A 72 -2.34 -0.71 -10.78
N TYR A 73 -1.22 -0.52 -10.07
CA TYR A 73 -0.02 -1.34 -10.26
C TYR A 73 -0.26 -2.78 -9.80
N THR A 74 -0.87 -2.98 -8.64
CA THR A 74 -1.16 -4.32 -8.12
C THR A 74 -2.03 -5.11 -9.08
N ALA A 75 -3.15 -4.55 -9.52
CA ALA A 75 -4.07 -5.20 -10.45
C ALA A 75 -3.42 -5.48 -11.81
N TRP A 76 -2.63 -4.52 -12.30
CA TRP A 76 -1.92 -4.66 -13.57
C TRP A 76 -0.88 -5.79 -13.52
N TYR A 77 -0.08 -5.88 -12.46
CA TYR A 77 0.93 -6.94 -12.32
C TYR A 77 0.29 -8.33 -12.27
N PHE A 78 -0.80 -8.52 -11.52
CA PHE A 78 -1.53 -9.79 -11.51
C PHE A 78 -2.08 -10.16 -12.90
N ALA A 79 -2.67 -9.19 -13.61
CA ALA A 79 -3.18 -9.40 -14.96
C ALA A 79 -2.05 -9.72 -15.96
N TRP A 80 -0.96 -8.95 -15.93
CA TRP A 80 0.22 -9.18 -16.77
C TRP A 80 0.86 -10.55 -16.52
N ALA A 81 0.94 -10.97 -15.28
CA ALA A 81 1.45 -12.29 -14.92
C ALA A 81 0.48 -13.44 -15.27
N GLY A 82 -0.77 -13.16 -15.65
CA GLY A 82 -1.80 -14.18 -15.84
C GLY A 82 -2.18 -14.91 -14.56
N MET A 83 -2.04 -14.24 -13.40
CA MET A 83 -2.35 -14.78 -12.08
C MET A 83 -3.66 -14.20 -11.55
N GLY A 84 -4.40 -14.99 -10.76
CA GLY A 84 -5.60 -14.52 -10.06
C GLY A 84 -5.24 -13.47 -9.00
N ASN A 85 -5.91 -12.32 -9.03
CA ASN A 85 -5.74 -11.29 -8.01
C ASN A 85 -6.53 -11.68 -6.75
N PRO A 86 -5.89 -11.92 -5.60
CA PRO A 86 -6.58 -12.36 -4.38
C PRO A 86 -7.57 -11.33 -3.84
N PHE A 87 -7.36 -10.04 -4.13
CA PHE A 87 -8.27 -8.95 -3.70
C PHE A 87 -9.50 -8.78 -4.63
N GLY A 88 -9.57 -9.49 -5.75
CA GLY A 88 -10.62 -9.34 -6.75
C GLY A 88 -10.51 -8.02 -7.51
N TYR A 89 -11.52 -7.16 -7.44
CA TYR A 89 -11.59 -5.88 -8.16
C TYR A 89 -11.92 -4.68 -7.25
N ASN A 90 -11.93 -4.88 -5.93
CA ASN A 90 -12.28 -3.85 -4.95
C ASN A 90 -11.06 -3.31 -4.23
N ALA A 91 -11.06 -2.00 -4.00
CA ALA A 91 -10.10 -1.33 -3.13
C ALA A 91 -10.81 -0.27 -2.27
N LEU A 92 -10.37 -0.13 -1.04
CA LEU A 92 -10.79 0.95 -0.14
C LEU A 92 -9.73 2.04 -0.13
N ASP A 93 -10.14 3.26 -0.44
CA ASP A 93 -9.29 4.43 -0.36
C ASP A 93 -9.52 5.17 0.97
N THR A 94 -8.49 5.21 1.82
CA THR A 94 -8.60 5.90 3.12
C THR A 94 -8.74 7.41 2.97
N LYS A 95 -8.32 8.03 1.85
CA LYS A 95 -8.61 9.45 1.58
C LYS A 95 -10.10 9.67 1.35
N ALA A 96 -10.73 8.82 0.54
CA ALA A 96 -12.18 8.89 0.31
C ALA A 96 -12.96 8.60 1.60
N LEU A 97 -12.50 7.63 2.40
CA LEU A 97 -13.08 7.36 3.72
C LEU A 97 -12.98 8.58 4.65
N ALA A 98 -11.82 9.23 4.72
CA ALA A 98 -11.61 10.43 5.53
C ALA A 98 -12.51 11.59 5.11
N MET A 99 -12.76 11.75 3.80
CA MET A 99 -13.76 12.72 3.31
C MET A 99 -15.15 12.45 3.88
N GLY A 100 -15.57 11.19 3.90
CA GLY A 100 -16.87 10.81 4.43
C GLY A 100 -16.97 10.95 5.95
N VAL A 101 -15.95 10.51 6.68
CA VAL A 101 -15.92 10.51 8.15
C VAL A 101 -15.84 11.93 8.73
N HIS A 102 -15.03 12.79 8.15
CA HIS A 102 -14.76 14.14 8.68
C HIS A 102 -15.36 15.28 7.85
N GLY A 103 -16.05 14.98 6.74
CA GLY A 103 -16.57 16.03 5.84
C GLY A 103 -15.44 16.82 5.13
N LEU A 104 -14.29 16.22 4.90
CA LEU A 104 -13.11 16.88 4.32
C LEU A 104 -13.21 17.05 2.81
N ARG A 105 -12.49 18.04 2.29
CA ARG A 105 -12.19 18.12 0.85
C ARG A 105 -10.96 17.28 0.55
N TRP A 106 -10.81 16.82 -0.70
CA TRP A 106 -9.69 15.96 -1.13
C TRP A 106 -8.31 16.46 -0.70
N LYS A 107 -8.03 17.76 -0.81
CA LYS A 107 -6.74 18.34 -0.41
C LYS A 107 -6.46 18.28 1.09
N GLN A 108 -7.50 18.10 1.90
CA GLN A 108 -7.41 18.00 3.36
C GLN A 108 -7.23 16.57 3.84
N THR A 109 -7.16 15.60 2.95
CA THR A 109 -6.98 14.19 3.29
C THR A 109 -5.52 13.73 3.22
N ASN A 110 -4.56 14.65 3.22
CA ASN A 110 -3.15 14.33 3.32
C ASN A 110 -2.81 13.83 4.73
N LYS A 111 -1.73 13.07 4.82
CA LYS A 111 -1.31 12.40 6.08
C LYS A 111 -1.13 13.41 7.22
N GLU A 112 -0.47 14.52 6.96
CA GLU A 112 -0.18 15.58 7.93
C GLU A 112 -1.45 16.19 8.53
N HIS A 113 -2.50 16.38 7.72
CA HIS A 113 -3.77 16.90 8.25
C HIS A 113 -4.49 15.85 9.08
N LEU A 114 -4.48 14.58 8.65
CA LEU A 114 -5.07 13.50 9.43
C LEU A 114 -4.39 13.30 10.78
N GLU A 115 -3.09 13.50 10.89
CA GLU A 115 -2.36 13.52 12.17
C GLU A 115 -2.90 14.60 13.11
N THR A 116 -3.29 15.76 12.60
CA THR A 116 -3.90 16.82 13.44
C THR A 116 -5.28 16.45 13.94
N LEU A 117 -6.04 15.65 13.20
CA LEU A 117 -7.38 15.19 13.57
C LEU A 117 -7.34 13.95 14.49
N HIS A 118 -6.27 13.18 14.40
CA HIS A 118 -6.05 11.95 15.17
C HIS A 118 -4.69 12.01 15.88
N PRO A 119 -4.57 12.65 17.05
CA PRO A 119 -3.30 12.83 17.75
C PRO A 119 -2.60 11.52 18.17
N GLY A 120 -3.28 10.38 18.06
CA GLY A 120 -2.71 9.04 18.28
C GLY A 120 -1.97 8.47 17.08
N LEU A 121 -2.05 9.09 15.91
CA LEU A 121 -1.26 8.69 14.74
C LEU A 121 0.21 9.10 14.94
N VAL A 122 1.10 8.13 14.78
CA VAL A 122 2.55 8.37 14.86
C VAL A 122 3.13 8.16 13.46
N PRO A 123 3.55 9.24 12.78
CA PRO A 123 4.15 9.13 11.45
C PRO A 123 5.45 8.31 11.50
N PRO A 124 5.84 7.68 10.38
CA PRO A 124 7.11 6.98 10.31
C PRO A 124 8.28 7.94 10.52
N ASP A 125 9.40 7.38 10.98
CA ASP A 125 10.67 8.10 11.10
C ASP A 125 10.99 8.82 9.77
N PRO A 126 11.46 10.07 9.77
CA PRO A 126 11.82 10.81 8.56
C PRO A 126 12.82 10.07 7.65
N GLU A 127 13.69 9.23 8.21
CA GLU A 127 14.60 8.38 7.43
C GLU A 127 13.88 7.22 6.71
N GLN A 128 12.67 6.87 7.18
CA GLN A 128 11.84 5.81 6.64
C GLN A 128 10.70 6.32 5.76
N VAL A 129 10.59 7.61 5.58
CA VAL A 129 9.61 8.19 4.63
C VAL A 129 9.93 7.68 3.22
N HIS A 130 8.89 7.22 2.52
CA HIS A 130 8.95 6.51 1.23
C HIS A 130 9.52 5.08 1.30
N ASN A 131 9.71 4.50 2.49
CA ASN A 131 9.83 3.06 2.64
C ASN A 131 8.43 2.43 2.56
N ALA A 132 8.21 1.55 1.59
CA ALA A 132 6.88 1.01 1.31
C ALA A 132 6.24 0.29 2.51
N LEU A 133 7.04 -0.41 3.34
CA LEU A 133 6.53 -1.09 4.53
C LEU A 133 6.15 -0.09 5.64
N ALA A 134 6.97 0.92 5.88
CA ALA A 134 6.67 1.96 6.87
C ALA A 134 5.43 2.75 6.47
N ASP A 135 5.33 3.11 5.19
CA ASP A 135 4.15 3.78 4.62
C ASP A 135 2.89 2.92 4.72
N ALA A 136 2.97 1.63 4.43
CA ALA A 136 1.82 0.72 4.53
C ALA A 136 1.32 0.56 5.97
N ARG A 137 2.23 0.47 6.95
CA ARG A 137 1.89 0.41 8.37
C ARG A 137 1.17 1.68 8.82
N PHE A 138 1.70 2.84 8.45
CA PHE A 138 1.07 4.11 8.79
C PHE A 138 -0.30 4.28 8.12
N GLN A 139 -0.47 3.80 6.89
CA GLN A 139 -1.78 3.77 6.22
C GLN A 139 -2.78 2.85 6.93
N ALA A 140 -2.32 1.74 7.50
CA ALA A 140 -3.16 0.86 8.32
C ALA A 140 -3.60 1.55 9.62
N ASP A 141 -2.71 2.29 10.27
CA ASP A 141 -3.04 3.07 11.47
C ASP A 141 -4.04 4.19 11.16
N ILE A 142 -3.92 4.86 10.01
CA ILE A 142 -4.91 5.83 9.52
C ILE A 142 -6.28 5.15 9.34
N LEU A 143 -6.34 3.98 8.72
CA LEU A 143 -7.61 3.25 8.57
C LEU A 143 -8.25 2.95 9.92
N ILE A 144 -7.49 2.44 10.87
CA ILE A 144 -7.98 2.11 12.22
C ILE A 144 -8.54 3.37 12.89
N ALA A 145 -7.78 4.48 12.87
CA ALA A 145 -8.20 5.73 13.46
C ALA A 145 -9.50 6.29 12.85
N LEU A 146 -9.68 6.16 11.53
CA LEU A 146 -10.90 6.56 10.84
C LEU A 146 -12.10 5.67 11.22
N LEU A 147 -11.89 4.36 11.33
CA LEU A 147 -12.96 3.43 11.74
C LEU A 147 -13.37 3.64 13.19
N ASP A 148 -12.41 3.83 14.10
CA ASP A 148 -12.68 4.11 15.52
C ASP A 148 -13.44 5.44 15.72
N HIS A 149 -13.21 6.42 14.84
CA HIS A 149 -13.93 7.69 14.89
C HIS A 149 -15.37 7.59 14.36
N ALA A 150 -15.60 6.68 13.41
CA ALA A 150 -16.90 6.50 12.76
C ALA A 150 -17.87 5.63 13.57
N GLY A 151 -17.38 4.84 14.53
CA GLY A 151 -18.17 3.90 15.37
C GLY A 151 -18.57 4.43 16.69
#